data_6c904d66e192bf7b7ec245a0589879cc
#
_entry.id   6c904d66e192bf7b7ec245a0589879cc
#
_cell.length_a   1.000
_cell.length_b   1.000
_cell.length_c   1.000
_cell.angle_alpha   90.00
_cell.angle_beta   90.00
_cell.angle_gamma   90.00
#
_symmetry.space_group_name_H-M   'P 1'
#
loop_
_entity.id
_entity.type
_entity.pdbx_description
1 polymer ?
#
loop_
_entity_poly.entity_id
_entity_poly.type
_entity_poly.pdbx_seq_one_letter_code
_entity_poly.pdbx_strand_id
1 'polypeptide(L)'
;PACRISQMGQAGRYMTEYRELRKTYGILDIIKTPELAREVTMQPINAFDLDAAIIFADILPPLEGMGLDLEFIKGEGPVLHNPVRSLADVERLATPDPKEALWFTLDAIKLTRETLDPLGIPLIGFSGAPFTLAAYAVEGGGSKNHDKVKSMMMGEPDAWHQFMTKLSDVVGQYMLAQAEAGAQVLQLFDSWVGQLAPDDYRERVMPYSKRALEIASEAGVPMIHFGTNTNGMLEDIRDAGGDVIGVDWRIDIDVAAKRLGNSVAVQGNLDPVALFAPWQELEPRAKTVLDRMQGRHGHIFNLGHGILPQTPVDNVKRLCEFVHEYTSK
;
A
#
# COMPACT_ATOMS: atom_id res chain seq x y z
N PRO A 1 18.56 15.65 -9.81
CA PRO A 1 18.32 15.24 -8.41
C PRO A 1 18.44 13.74 -8.30
N ALA A 2 19.10 13.26 -7.23
CA ALA A 2 19.21 11.85 -6.96
C ALA A 2 17.82 11.19 -6.91
N CYS A 3 17.71 9.96 -7.40
CA CYS A 3 16.47 9.19 -7.31
C CYS A 3 16.19 8.89 -5.83
N ARG A 4 14.94 9.05 -5.41
CA ARG A 4 14.52 8.67 -4.05
C ARG A 4 14.21 7.19 -4.01
N ILE A 5 14.63 6.53 -2.92
CA ILE A 5 14.33 5.13 -2.68
C ILE A 5 13.37 4.97 -1.50
N SER A 6 12.29 4.28 -1.76
CA SER A 6 11.39 3.76 -0.74
C SER A 6 11.18 2.27 -1.00
N GLN A 7 10.82 1.49 0.00
CA GLN A 7 10.56 0.07 -0.16
C GLN A 7 9.18 -0.28 0.36
N MET A 8 8.36 -0.85 -0.49
CA MET A 8 7.04 -1.35 -0.12
C MET A 8 7.17 -2.53 0.83
N GLY A 9 6.46 -2.46 1.98
CA GLY A 9 6.60 -3.46 3.03
C GLY A 9 7.94 -3.38 3.77
N GLN A 10 8.50 -2.19 3.99
CA GLN A 10 9.82 -1.92 4.60
C GLN A 10 10.09 -2.73 5.86
N ALA A 11 9.16 -2.71 6.83
CA ALA A 11 9.26 -3.51 8.04
C ALA A 11 8.57 -4.88 7.84
N GLY A 12 9.13 -5.93 8.38
CA GLY A 12 8.47 -7.21 8.26
C GLY A 12 9.32 -8.44 8.56
N ARG A 13 8.77 -9.60 8.22
CA ARG A 13 9.29 -10.91 8.60
C ARG A 13 10.72 -11.23 8.12
N TYR A 14 11.28 -10.50 7.17
CA TYR A 14 12.67 -10.66 6.75
C TYR A 14 13.66 -10.08 7.77
N MET A 15 13.24 -9.13 8.63
CA MET A 15 14.07 -8.52 9.68
C MET A 15 14.04 -9.35 10.97
N THR A 16 15.20 -9.50 11.58
CA THR A 16 15.36 -10.28 12.84
C THR A 16 14.63 -9.61 13.99
N GLU A 17 14.73 -8.29 14.11
CA GLU A 17 14.12 -7.47 15.16
C GLU A 17 12.60 -7.64 15.15
N TYR A 18 11.99 -7.60 13.98
CA TYR A 18 10.56 -7.85 13.84
C TYR A 18 10.17 -9.27 14.26
N ARG A 19 10.97 -10.29 13.87
CA ARG A 19 10.69 -11.67 14.27
C ARG A 19 10.79 -11.88 15.79
N GLU A 20 11.69 -11.16 16.47
CA GLU A 20 11.78 -11.22 17.94
C GLU A 20 10.50 -10.65 18.59
N LEU A 21 10.03 -9.47 18.16
CA LEU A 21 8.76 -8.92 18.64
C LEU A 21 7.59 -9.87 18.40
N ARG A 22 7.55 -10.53 17.25
CA ARG A 22 6.50 -11.50 16.89
C ARG A 22 6.48 -12.78 17.72
N LYS A 23 7.51 -13.04 18.53
CA LYS A 23 7.47 -14.16 19.51
C LYS A 23 6.58 -13.83 20.70
N THR A 24 6.45 -12.54 21.03
CA THR A 24 5.70 -12.07 22.20
C THR A 24 4.34 -11.51 21.84
N TYR A 25 4.23 -10.79 20.73
CA TYR A 25 3.03 -10.04 20.34
C TYR A 25 2.41 -10.58 19.06
N GLY A 26 1.07 -10.65 19.03
CA GLY A 26 0.29 -10.83 17.81
C GLY A 26 0.46 -9.67 16.83
N ILE A 27 0.08 -9.86 15.57
CA ILE A 27 0.18 -8.76 14.59
C ILE A 27 -0.76 -7.60 14.95
N LEU A 28 -1.98 -7.91 15.39
CA LEU A 28 -2.95 -6.90 15.82
C LEU A 28 -2.49 -6.19 17.08
N ASP A 29 -1.81 -6.90 18.01
CA ASP A 29 -1.25 -6.26 19.21
C ASP A 29 -0.21 -5.21 18.84
N ILE A 30 0.68 -5.54 17.89
CA ILE A 30 1.70 -4.59 17.40
C ILE A 30 1.03 -3.39 16.72
N ILE A 31 0.06 -3.62 15.83
CA ILE A 31 -0.64 -2.57 15.10
C ILE A 31 -1.43 -1.66 16.05
N LYS A 32 -2.09 -2.25 17.06
CA LYS A 32 -2.95 -1.51 18.01
C LYS A 32 -2.20 -0.91 19.21
N THR A 33 -0.88 -1.09 19.27
CA THR A 33 -0.02 -0.46 20.28
C THR A 33 0.89 0.57 19.60
N PRO A 34 0.61 1.87 19.70
CA PRO A 34 1.33 2.92 18.97
C PRO A 34 2.84 2.86 19.12
N GLU A 35 3.35 2.54 20.31
CA GLU A 35 4.78 2.44 20.60
C GLU A 35 5.42 1.26 19.85
N LEU A 36 4.74 0.11 19.78
CA LEU A 36 5.24 -1.06 19.04
C LEU A 36 5.19 -0.81 17.53
N ALA A 37 4.12 -0.19 17.03
CA ALA A 37 4.01 0.18 15.61
C ALA A 37 5.12 1.15 15.20
N ARG A 38 5.43 2.16 16.03
CA ARG A 38 6.57 3.06 15.85
C ARG A 38 7.89 2.29 15.85
N GLU A 39 8.12 1.42 16.85
CA GLU A 39 9.35 0.62 16.95
C GLU A 39 9.58 -0.17 15.67
N VAL A 40 8.54 -0.88 15.18
CA VAL A 40 8.63 -1.65 13.95
C VAL A 40 8.85 -0.76 12.72
N THR A 41 8.21 0.40 12.66
CA THR A 41 8.42 1.38 11.58
C THR A 41 9.87 1.84 11.51
N MET A 42 10.50 2.04 12.66
CA MET A 42 11.88 2.54 12.74
C MET A 42 12.95 1.47 12.44
N GLN A 43 12.63 0.18 12.54
CA GLN A 43 13.60 -0.90 12.29
C GLN A 43 14.30 -0.78 10.92
N PRO A 44 13.59 -0.67 9.78
CA PRO A 44 14.23 -0.50 8.47
C PRO A 44 14.94 0.85 8.31
N ILE A 45 14.44 1.93 8.93
CA ILE A 45 15.08 3.24 8.90
C ILE A 45 16.44 3.21 9.60
N ASN A 46 16.54 2.49 10.72
CA ASN A 46 17.79 2.32 11.44
C ASN A 46 18.80 1.35 10.75
N ALA A 47 18.27 0.45 9.91
CA ALA A 47 19.09 -0.57 9.25
C ALA A 47 19.56 -0.17 7.84
N PHE A 48 18.79 0.68 7.15
CA PHE A 48 18.99 1.01 5.73
C PHE A 48 18.92 2.53 5.52
N ASP A 49 19.62 2.99 4.50
CA ASP A 49 19.56 4.38 4.05
C ASP A 49 18.34 4.58 3.14
N LEU A 50 17.16 4.75 3.74
CA LEU A 50 15.88 4.95 3.06
C LEU A 50 15.48 6.42 3.09
N ASP A 51 14.92 6.92 1.98
CA ASP A 51 14.49 8.31 1.84
C ASP A 51 13.08 8.57 2.40
N ALA A 52 12.32 7.54 2.77
CA ALA A 52 11.00 7.66 3.37
C ALA A 52 10.70 6.45 4.27
N ALA A 53 10.00 6.69 5.37
CA ALA A 53 9.42 5.65 6.20
C ALA A 53 7.96 5.38 5.79
N ILE A 54 7.50 4.14 5.92
CA ILE A 54 6.07 3.81 5.84
C ILE A 54 5.61 3.31 7.20
N ILE A 55 4.49 3.85 7.68
CA ILE A 55 3.95 3.45 8.99
C ILE A 55 3.67 1.94 9.02
N PHE A 56 4.05 1.27 10.11
CA PHE A 56 3.69 -0.13 10.30
C PHE A 56 2.24 -0.24 10.73
N ALA A 57 1.43 -0.76 9.83
CA ALA A 57 0.01 -1.02 10.00
C ALA A 57 -0.41 -2.17 9.07
N ASP A 58 -1.70 -2.43 8.98
CA ASP A 58 -2.30 -3.30 7.98
C ASP A 58 -3.42 -2.56 7.25
N ILE A 59 -3.82 -3.03 6.06
CA ILE A 59 -4.89 -2.44 5.28
C ILE A 59 -6.29 -2.79 5.81
N LEU A 60 -6.43 -3.80 6.67
CA LEU A 60 -7.72 -4.37 7.09
C LEU A 60 -8.36 -3.76 8.35
N PRO A 61 -7.64 -3.07 9.27
CA PRO A 61 -8.28 -2.45 10.43
C PRO A 61 -9.48 -1.55 10.13
N PRO A 62 -9.56 -0.83 8.98
CA PRO A 62 -10.78 -0.12 8.63
C PRO A 62 -12.03 -1.01 8.54
N LEU A 63 -11.89 -2.26 8.08
CA LEU A 63 -12.99 -3.23 8.03
C LEU A 63 -13.46 -3.64 9.43
N GLU A 64 -12.53 -3.79 10.37
CA GLU A 64 -12.87 -4.06 11.78
C GLU A 64 -13.65 -2.86 12.36
N GLY A 65 -13.21 -1.63 12.11
CA GLY A 65 -13.95 -0.42 12.49
C GLY A 65 -15.36 -0.36 11.89
N MET A 66 -15.56 -0.92 10.71
CA MET A 66 -16.88 -1.02 10.08
C MET A 66 -17.77 -2.13 10.68
N GLY A 67 -17.24 -2.96 11.60
CA GLY A 67 -17.99 -4.02 12.29
C GLY A 67 -17.74 -5.43 11.75
N LEU A 68 -16.67 -5.62 10.95
CA LEU A 68 -16.24 -6.96 10.56
C LEU A 68 -15.32 -7.58 11.62
N ASP A 69 -15.51 -8.85 11.88
CA ASP A 69 -14.76 -9.62 12.88
C ASP A 69 -13.46 -10.15 12.25
N LEU A 70 -12.38 -9.40 12.45
CA LEU A 70 -11.07 -9.63 11.84
C LEU A 70 -10.15 -10.40 12.79
N GLU A 71 -9.62 -11.52 12.30
CA GLU A 71 -8.59 -12.31 12.97
C GLU A 71 -7.42 -12.58 12.02
N PHE A 72 -6.19 -12.65 12.57
CA PHE A 72 -5.01 -13.12 11.83
C PHE A 72 -4.61 -14.50 12.32
N ILE A 73 -4.95 -15.54 11.56
CA ILE A 73 -4.66 -16.92 11.89
C ILE A 73 -3.28 -17.32 11.38
N LYS A 74 -2.46 -17.91 12.25
CA LYS A 74 -1.10 -18.33 11.89
C LYS A 74 -1.15 -19.39 10.78
N GLY A 75 -0.55 -19.07 9.62
CA GLY A 75 -0.49 -19.96 8.46
C GLY A 75 -1.61 -19.74 7.44
N GLU A 76 -2.73 -19.12 7.82
CA GLU A 76 -3.86 -18.82 6.93
C GLU A 76 -3.87 -17.34 6.50
N GLY A 77 -3.42 -16.46 7.38
CA GLY A 77 -3.48 -15.01 7.15
C GLY A 77 -4.72 -14.36 7.76
N PRO A 78 -5.22 -13.27 7.17
CA PRO A 78 -6.42 -12.60 7.66
C PRO A 78 -7.68 -13.40 7.36
N VAL A 79 -8.56 -13.50 8.36
CA VAL A 79 -9.89 -14.12 8.28
C VAL A 79 -10.94 -13.14 8.79
N LEU A 80 -12.05 -13.02 8.08
CA LEU A 80 -13.21 -12.23 8.46
C LEU A 80 -14.37 -13.19 8.73
N HIS A 81 -14.75 -13.37 10.01
CA HIS A 81 -15.69 -14.39 10.46
C HIS A 81 -17.15 -14.09 10.08
N ASN A 82 -17.47 -12.81 9.82
CA ASN A 82 -18.79 -12.34 9.39
C ASN A 82 -18.75 -11.64 8.03
N PRO A 83 -18.31 -12.32 6.94
CA PRO A 83 -18.10 -11.70 5.65
C PRO A 83 -19.39 -11.14 5.05
N VAL A 84 -19.26 -10.15 4.19
CA VAL A 84 -20.37 -9.49 3.46
C VAL A 84 -20.85 -10.41 2.33
N ARG A 85 -22.15 -10.75 2.31
CA ARG A 85 -22.74 -11.66 1.33
C ARG A 85 -24.01 -11.12 0.69
N SER A 86 -24.60 -10.06 1.24
CA SER A 86 -25.91 -9.54 0.83
C SER A 86 -26.01 -8.05 1.11
N LEU A 87 -27.05 -7.42 0.54
CA LEU A 87 -27.40 -6.03 0.86
C LEU A 87 -27.62 -5.81 2.37
N ALA A 88 -28.26 -6.76 3.06
CA ALA A 88 -28.49 -6.68 4.50
C ALA A 88 -27.16 -6.67 5.29
N ASP A 89 -26.11 -7.38 4.80
CA ASP A 89 -24.79 -7.32 5.41
C ASP A 89 -24.14 -5.94 5.19
N VAL A 90 -24.29 -5.36 4.00
CA VAL A 90 -23.80 -4.03 3.68
C VAL A 90 -24.47 -2.96 4.55
N GLU A 91 -25.78 -3.07 4.75
CA GLU A 91 -26.55 -2.13 5.57
C GLU A 91 -26.08 -2.09 7.03
N ARG A 92 -25.65 -3.23 7.58
CA ARG A 92 -25.13 -3.34 8.95
C ARG A 92 -23.75 -2.72 9.13
N LEU A 93 -22.97 -2.51 8.07
CA LEU A 93 -21.66 -1.92 8.18
C LEU A 93 -21.75 -0.45 8.61
N ALA A 94 -20.97 -0.10 9.63
CA ALA A 94 -20.79 1.28 10.06
C ALA A 94 -19.87 2.06 9.11
N THR A 95 -19.94 3.39 9.18
CA THR A 95 -18.96 4.33 8.64
C THR A 95 -18.37 5.11 9.82
N PRO A 96 -17.42 4.52 10.56
CA PRO A 96 -16.93 5.10 11.80
C PRO A 96 -16.05 6.32 11.54
N ASP A 97 -15.98 7.22 12.53
CA ASP A 97 -14.93 8.23 12.59
C ASP A 97 -13.56 7.52 12.72
N PRO A 98 -12.62 7.73 11.81
CA PRO A 98 -11.30 7.11 11.89
C PRO A 98 -10.52 7.54 13.14
N LYS A 99 -10.82 8.72 13.73
CA LYS A 99 -10.19 9.21 14.98
C LYS A 99 -10.60 8.38 16.19
N GLU A 100 -11.79 7.75 16.13
CA GLU A 100 -12.28 6.86 17.18
C GLU A 100 -11.92 5.39 16.88
N ALA A 101 -12.17 4.93 15.66
CA ALA A 101 -12.01 3.51 15.32
C ALA A 101 -10.55 3.10 15.05
N LEU A 102 -9.72 4.04 14.57
CA LEU A 102 -8.35 3.78 14.12
C LEU A 102 -7.31 4.65 14.85
N TRP A 103 -7.67 5.16 16.04
CA TRP A 103 -6.86 6.06 16.86
C TRP A 103 -5.43 5.55 17.05
N PHE A 104 -5.25 4.25 17.19
CA PHE A 104 -3.95 3.62 17.42
C PHE A 104 -2.97 3.85 16.27
N THR A 105 -3.43 3.80 15.01
CA THR A 105 -2.57 4.13 13.87
C THR A 105 -2.27 5.62 13.82
N LEU A 106 -3.23 6.49 14.13
CA LEU A 106 -3.03 7.94 14.15
C LEU A 106 -2.04 8.35 15.24
N ASP A 107 -2.10 7.73 16.42
CA ASP A 107 -1.14 7.97 17.48
C ASP A 107 0.25 7.38 17.15
N ALA A 108 0.31 6.22 16.49
CA ALA A 108 1.57 5.68 15.98
C ALA A 108 2.23 6.63 14.96
N ILE A 109 1.44 7.27 14.09
CA ILE A 109 1.94 8.28 13.14
C ILE A 109 2.53 9.47 13.89
N LYS A 110 1.83 10.03 14.88
CA LYS A 110 2.35 11.15 15.69
C LYS A 110 3.68 10.81 16.37
N LEU A 111 3.72 9.68 17.08
CA LEU A 111 4.95 9.21 17.75
C LEU A 111 6.11 8.94 16.76
N THR A 112 5.80 8.41 15.59
CA THR A 112 6.81 8.15 14.56
C THR A 112 7.33 9.46 13.97
N ARG A 113 6.47 10.45 13.75
CA ARG A 113 6.87 11.77 13.29
C ARG A 113 7.87 12.45 14.23
N GLU A 114 7.61 12.41 15.54
CA GLU A 114 8.54 12.96 16.55
C GLU A 114 9.96 12.38 16.40
N THR A 115 10.07 11.11 15.99
CA THR A 115 11.36 10.43 15.78
C THR A 115 11.98 10.75 14.41
N LEU A 116 11.16 10.90 13.36
CA LEU A 116 11.62 11.13 11.99
C LEU A 116 11.92 12.60 11.68
N ASP A 117 11.28 13.55 12.36
CA ASP A 117 11.47 14.99 12.12
C ASP A 117 12.92 15.45 12.23
N PRO A 118 13.69 15.07 13.28
CA PRO A 118 15.09 15.42 13.37
C PRO A 118 15.97 14.82 12.27
N LEU A 119 15.52 13.70 11.65
CA LEU A 119 16.22 13.02 10.58
C LEU A 119 15.87 13.57 9.19
N GLY A 120 14.82 14.38 9.08
CA GLY A 120 14.32 14.91 7.81
C GLY A 120 13.70 13.84 6.90
N ILE A 121 13.31 12.69 7.44
CA ILE A 121 12.72 11.56 6.69
C ILE A 121 11.19 11.69 6.70
N PRO A 122 10.53 11.77 5.52
CA PRO A 122 9.08 11.81 5.46
C PRO A 122 8.43 10.48 5.83
N LEU A 123 7.23 10.56 6.40
CA LEU A 123 6.41 9.41 6.76
C LEU A 123 5.27 9.23 5.76
N ILE A 124 5.14 8.01 5.23
CA ILE A 124 4.06 7.58 4.36
C ILE A 124 2.99 6.91 5.22
N GLY A 125 1.77 7.46 5.17
CA GLY A 125 0.56 6.79 5.64
C GLY A 125 -0.08 6.00 4.48
N PHE A 126 -0.97 5.04 4.79
CA PHE A 126 -1.60 4.27 3.72
C PHE A 126 -2.95 3.68 4.11
N SER A 127 -3.70 3.23 3.10
CA SER A 127 -4.90 2.43 3.24
C SER A 127 -5.01 1.41 2.10
N GLY A 128 -5.75 0.33 2.33
CA GLY A 128 -6.27 -0.48 1.25
C GLY A 128 -7.31 0.29 0.46
N ALA A 129 -7.32 0.14 -0.86
CA ALA A 129 -8.32 0.74 -1.73
C ALA A 129 -9.70 0.07 -1.57
N PRO A 130 -10.79 0.74 -1.94
CA PRO A 130 -12.15 0.22 -1.77
C PRO A 130 -12.35 -1.20 -2.32
N PHE A 131 -11.88 -1.49 -3.54
CA PHE A 131 -12.01 -2.84 -4.11
C PHE A 131 -11.15 -3.88 -3.36
N THR A 132 -9.96 -3.51 -2.97
CA THR A 132 -9.08 -4.40 -2.21
C THR A 132 -9.72 -4.78 -0.87
N LEU A 133 -10.31 -3.82 -0.17
CA LEU A 133 -11.05 -4.08 1.07
C LEU A 133 -12.34 -4.86 0.82
N ALA A 134 -13.09 -4.54 -0.24
CA ALA A 134 -14.28 -5.29 -0.63
C ALA A 134 -13.95 -6.76 -0.92
N ALA A 135 -12.82 -7.02 -1.60
CA ALA A 135 -12.37 -8.37 -1.88
C ALA A 135 -12.16 -9.18 -0.59
N TYR A 136 -11.44 -8.64 0.40
CA TYR A 136 -11.29 -9.30 1.69
C TYR A 136 -12.61 -9.47 2.43
N ALA A 137 -13.43 -8.42 2.48
CA ALA A 137 -14.69 -8.42 3.20
C ALA A 137 -15.70 -9.44 2.62
N VAL A 138 -15.75 -9.57 1.29
CA VAL A 138 -16.66 -10.51 0.62
C VAL A 138 -16.08 -11.90 0.55
N GLU A 139 -14.80 -12.11 0.28
CA GLU A 139 -14.20 -13.44 0.28
C GLU A 139 -14.15 -14.05 1.71
N GLY A 140 -14.02 -13.21 2.73
CA GLY A 140 -13.85 -13.64 4.14
C GLY A 140 -12.39 -13.90 4.47
N GLY A 141 -11.46 -13.48 3.60
CA GLY A 141 -10.02 -13.70 3.74
C GLY A 141 -9.30 -13.63 2.40
N GLY A 142 -8.14 -14.31 2.30
CA GLY A 142 -7.41 -14.41 1.04
C GLY A 142 -8.17 -15.25 0.00
N SER A 143 -8.13 -14.85 -1.26
CA SER A 143 -8.75 -15.57 -2.37
C SER A 143 -7.84 -15.61 -3.58
N LYS A 144 -7.87 -16.72 -4.33
CA LYS A 144 -7.10 -16.88 -5.58
C LYS A 144 -7.83 -16.25 -6.78
N ASN A 145 -9.14 -16.45 -6.85
CA ASN A 145 -9.95 -16.11 -8.02
C ASN A 145 -10.85 -14.90 -7.79
N HIS A 146 -11.07 -14.51 -6.54
CA HIS A 146 -11.98 -13.42 -6.16
C HIS A 146 -13.39 -13.62 -6.74
N ASP A 147 -13.87 -14.87 -6.73
CA ASP A 147 -15.12 -15.27 -7.41
C ASP A 147 -16.34 -14.70 -6.71
N LYS A 148 -16.37 -14.64 -5.37
CA LYS A 148 -17.52 -14.13 -4.62
C LYS A 148 -17.65 -12.61 -4.77
N VAL A 149 -16.56 -11.86 -4.64
CA VAL A 149 -16.61 -10.40 -4.79
C VAL A 149 -16.96 -10.00 -6.23
N LYS A 150 -16.44 -10.73 -7.23
CA LYS A 150 -16.83 -10.50 -8.63
C LYS A 150 -18.29 -10.84 -8.89
N SER A 151 -18.80 -11.94 -8.31
CA SER A 151 -20.20 -12.31 -8.43
C SER A 151 -21.13 -11.25 -7.84
N MET A 152 -20.79 -10.70 -6.67
CA MET A 152 -21.53 -9.61 -6.05
C MET A 152 -21.48 -8.34 -6.92
N MET A 153 -20.28 -7.97 -7.39
CA MET A 153 -20.08 -6.80 -8.27
C MET A 153 -20.92 -6.86 -9.54
N MET A 154 -21.09 -8.05 -10.14
CA MET A 154 -21.83 -8.24 -11.39
C MET A 154 -23.33 -8.48 -11.16
N GLY A 155 -23.69 -9.21 -10.11
CA GLY A 155 -25.04 -9.72 -9.87
C GLY A 155 -25.90 -8.86 -8.95
N GLU A 156 -25.31 -8.00 -8.12
CA GLU A 156 -26.01 -7.24 -7.08
C GLU A 156 -25.63 -5.75 -7.13
N PRO A 157 -25.99 -5.02 -8.20
CA PRO A 157 -25.50 -3.67 -8.45
C PRO A 157 -25.84 -2.67 -7.33
N ASP A 158 -27.00 -2.77 -6.70
CA ASP A 158 -27.41 -1.86 -5.62
C ASP A 158 -26.60 -2.13 -4.34
N ALA A 159 -26.42 -3.39 -3.97
CA ALA A 159 -25.59 -3.78 -2.84
C ALA A 159 -24.13 -3.38 -3.07
N TRP A 160 -23.63 -3.61 -4.28
CA TRP A 160 -22.27 -3.23 -4.68
C TRP A 160 -22.05 -1.71 -4.59
N HIS A 161 -22.96 -0.92 -5.14
CA HIS A 161 -22.89 0.53 -5.10
C HIS A 161 -22.85 1.06 -3.65
N GLN A 162 -23.77 0.59 -2.82
CA GLN A 162 -23.81 1.01 -1.41
C GLN A 162 -22.55 0.60 -0.66
N PHE A 163 -22.05 -0.62 -0.88
CA PHE A 163 -20.86 -1.13 -0.22
C PHE A 163 -19.61 -0.34 -0.61
N MET A 164 -19.39 -0.17 -1.91
CA MET A 164 -18.23 0.56 -2.42
C MET A 164 -18.25 2.04 -2.04
N THR A 165 -19.45 2.65 -1.94
CA THR A 165 -19.59 4.02 -1.44
C THR A 165 -19.17 4.12 0.02
N LYS A 166 -19.66 3.24 0.90
CA LYS A 166 -19.24 3.21 2.31
C LYS A 166 -17.73 3.02 2.44
N LEU A 167 -17.14 2.07 1.68
CA LEU A 167 -15.69 1.83 1.68
C LEU A 167 -14.90 3.05 1.21
N SER A 168 -15.37 3.72 0.17
CA SER A 168 -14.71 4.93 -0.35
C SER A 168 -14.67 6.05 0.70
N ASP A 169 -15.78 6.25 1.39
CA ASP A 169 -15.87 7.25 2.45
C ASP A 169 -14.95 6.91 3.64
N VAL A 170 -14.97 5.67 4.12
CA VAL A 170 -14.11 5.22 5.22
C VAL A 170 -12.64 5.32 4.85
N VAL A 171 -12.26 4.85 3.64
CA VAL A 171 -10.86 4.90 3.16
C VAL A 171 -10.39 6.34 3.01
N GLY A 172 -11.19 7.19 2.35
CA GLY A 172 -10.84 8.59 2.13
C GLY A 172 -10.67 9.36 3.45
N GLN A 173 -11.62 9.22 4.36
CA GLN A 173 -11.56 9.86 5.69
C GLN A 173 -10.40 9.33 6.53
N TYR A 174 -10.10 8.03 6.45
CA TYR A 174 -8.95 7.45 7.16
C TYR A 174 -7.61 7.98 6.61
N MET A 175 -7.46 8.10 5.30
CA MET A 175 -6.26 8.69 4.70
C MET A 175 -6.11 10.16 5.10
N LEU A 176 -7.19 10.93 5.06
CA LEU A 176 -7.21 12.32 5.51
C LEU A 176 -6.76 12.44 6.98
N ALA A 177 -7.33 11.62 7.88
CA ALA A 177 -6.96 11.60 9.29
C ALA A 177 -5.48 11.22 9.52
N GLN A 178 -4.89 10.34 8.70
CA GLN A 178 -3.47 10.02 8.76
C GLN A 178 -2.59 11.22 8.41
N ALA A 179 -2.96 12.00 7.40
CA ALA A 179 -2.24 13.24 7.08
C ALA A 179 -2.36 14.28 8.18
N GLU A 180 -3.56 14.46 8.77
CA GLU A 180 -3.77 15.33 9.92
C GLU A 180 -2.95 14.89 11.15
N ALA A 181 -2.72 13.58 11.30
CA ALA A 181 -1.86 13.03 12.35
C ALA A 181 -0.35 13.22 12.06
N GLY A 182 0.03 13.63 10.84
CA GLY A 182 1.40 13.97 10.48
C GLY A 182 2.01 13.15 9.34
N ALA A 183 1.28 12.26 8.69
CA ALA A 183 1.75 11.61 7.47
C ALA A 183 1.93 12.66 6.35
N GLN A 184 3.07 12.65 5.68
CA GLN A 184 3.45 13.65 4.68
C GLN A 184 3.28 13.17 3.24
N VAL A 185 3.02 11.89 3.07
CA VAL A 185 2.64 11.22 1.83
C VAL A 185 1.59 10.18 2.18
N LEU A 186 0.62 9.97 1.30
CA LEU A 186 -0.38 8.93 1.46
C LEU A 186 -0.27 7.91 0.33
N GLN A 187 -0.48 6.63 0.64
CA GLN A 187 -0.49 5.59 -0.39
C GLN A 187 -1.78 4.78 -0.35
N LEU A 188 -2.46 4.69 -1.50
CA LEU A 188 -3.63 3.84 -1.70
C LEU A 188 -3.18 2.52 -2.34
N PHE A 189 -3.40 1.40 -1.64
CA PHE A 189 -3.07 0.06 -2.11
C PHE A 189 -4.26 -0.61 -2.79
N ASP A 190 -4.28 -0.59 -4.11
CA ASP A 190 -5.30 -1.28 -4.92
C ASP A 190 -4.77 -2.65 -5.41
N SER A 191 -4.38 -3.49 -4.45
CA SER A 191 -3.60 -4.71 -4.69
C SER A 191 -4.33 -5.74 -5.55
N TRP A 192 -5.67 -5.76 -5.56
CA TRP A 192 -6.44 -6.81 -6.21
C TRP A 192 -7.13 -6.40 -7.51
N VAL A 193 -7.06 -5.14 -7.93
CA VAL A 193 -7.74 -4.68 -9.17
C VAL A 193 -7.23 -5.36 -10.42
N GLY A 194 -5.98 -5.79 -10.46
CA GLY A 194 -5.45 -6.57 -11.58
C GLY A 194 -6.08 -7.97 -11.78
N GLN A 195 -7.02 -8.36 -10.92
CA GLN A 195 -7.88 -9.54 -11.10
C GLN A 195 -9.12 -9.23 -11.94
N LEU A 196 -9.36 -7.95 -12.28
CA LEU A 196 -10.51 -7.50 -13.03
C LEU A 196 -10.18 -7.35 -14.53
N ALA A 197 -11.20 -7.46 -15.35
CA ALA A 197 -11.14 -6.96 -16.71
C ALA A 197 -11.09 -5.41 -16.67
N PRO A 198 -10.38 -4.75 -17.62
CA PRO A 198 -10.29 -3.28 -17.62
C PRO A 198 -11.65 -2.57 -17.62
N ASP A 199 -12.63 -3.09 -18.34
CA ASP A 199 -13.98 -2.50 -18.38
C ASP A 199 -14.69 -2.62 -17.02
N ASP A 200 -14.57 -3.76 -16.33
CA ASP A 200 -15.11 -3.93 -14.98
C ASP A 200 -14.47 -2.97 -13.98
N TYR A 201 -13.14 -2.79 -14.07
CA TYR A 201 -12.45 -1.79 -13.25
C TYR A 201 -13.02 -0.38 -13.53
N ARG A 202 -13.06 0.02 -14.79
CA ARG A 202 -13.46 1.37 -15.19
C ARG A 202 -14.90 1.70 -14.79
N GLU A 203 -15.82 0.75 -14.98
CA GLU A 203 -17.23 0.97 -14.74
C GLU A 203 -17.64 0.77 -13.28
N ARG A 204 -17.02 -0.20 -12.57
CA ARG A 204 -17.54 -0.71 -11.31
C ARG A 204 -16.61 -0.47 -10.11
N VAL A 205 -15.38 -0.03 -10.33
CA VAL A 205 -14.38 0.14 -9.27
C VAL A 205 -13.72 1.52 -9.28
N MET A 206 -13.24 1.97 -10.44
CA MET A 206 -12.55 3.26 -10.58
C MET A 206 -13.31 4.46 -9.96
N PRO A 207 -14.64 4.62 -10.08
CA PRO A 207 -15.35 5.75 -9.47
C PRO A 207 -15.19 5.81 -7.95
N TYR A 208 -15.04 4.66 -7.31
CA TYR A 208 -14.91 4.55 -5.86
C TYR A 208 -13.47 4.78 -5.38
N SER A 209 -12.47 4.27 -6.12
CA SER A 209 -11.06 4.60 -5.87
C SER A 209 -10.83 6.11 -6.05
N LYS A 210 -11.42 6.69 -7.10
CA LYS A 210 -11.39 8.13 -7.34
C LYS A 210 -12.00 8.92 -6.19
N ARG A 211 -13.21 8.54 -5.72
CA ARG A 211 -13.88 9.17 -4.57
C ARG A 211 -13.00 9.15 -3.31
N ALA A 212 -12.39 8.01 -3.00
CA ALA A 212 -11.51 7.90 -1.83
C ALA A 212 -10.29 8.83 -1.94
N LEU A 213 -9.67 8.90 -3.12
CA LEU A 213 -8.55 9.80 -3.39
C LEU A 213 -8.97 11.28 -3.38
N GLU A 214 -10.14 11.62 -3.89
CA GLU A 214 -10.70 12.99 -3.83
C GLU A 214 -10.88 13.46 -2.39
N ILE A 215 -11.45 12.63 -1.50
CA ILE A 215 -11.57 12.94 -0.08
C ILE A 215 -10.19 13.11 0.55
N ALA A 216 -9.27 12.18 0.32
CA ALA A 216 -7.92 12.24 0.86
C ALA A 216 -7.13 13.45 0.34
N SER A 217 -7.42 13.96 -0.85
CA SER A 217 -6.74 15.11 -1.46
C SER A 217 -6.94 16.43 -0.68
N GLU A 218 -7.98 16.51 0.17
CA GLU A 218 -8.21 17.65 1.06
C GLU A 218 -7.05 17.87 2.03
N ALA A 219 -6.25 16.82 2.28
CA ALA A 219 -5.04 16.92 3.12
C ALA A 219 -3.93 17.76 2.50
N GLY A 220 -3.93 17.98 1.19
CA GLY A 220 -2.91 18.75 0.48
C GLY A 220 -1.51 18.10 0.47
N VAL A 221 -1.39 16.79 0.74
CA VAL A 221 -0.15 16.02 0.68
C VAL A 221 -0.11 15.13 -0.57
N PRO A 222 1.08 14.81 -1.11
CA PRO A 222 1.20 13.92 -2.27
C PRO A 222 0.59 12.53 -2.01
N MET A 223 -0.02 11.97 -3.05
CA MET A 223 -0.66 10.65 -2.98
C MET A 223 -0.08 9.69 -4.00
N ILE A 224 0.20 8.47 -3.56
CA ILE A 224 0.64 7.35 -4.39
C ILE A 224 -0.55 6.41 -4.58
N HIS A 225 -0.92 6.13 -5.84
CA HIS A 225 -1.91 5.11 -6.17
C HIS A 225 -1.17 3.89 -6.74
N PHE A 226 -1.24 2.77 -6.04
CA PHE A 226 -0.53 1.54 -6.41
C PHE A 226 -1.49 0.39 -6.66
N GLY A 227 -1.31 -0.31 -7.77
CA GLY A 227 -2.01 -1.55 -8.09
C GLY A 227 -1.07 -2.62 -8.64
N THR A 228 -1.41 -3.89 -8.46
CA THR A 228 -0.66 -5.01 -9.05
C THR A 228 -1.36 -5.52 -10.30
N ASN A 229 -0.57 -5.98 -11.28
CA ASN A 229 -1.06 -6.54 -12.55
C ASN A 229 -1.99 -5.57 -13.32
N THR A 230 -1.69 -4.27 -13.24
CA THR A 230 -2.52 -3.19 -13.81
C THR A 230 -2.11 -2.78 -15.22
N ASN A 231 -1.26 -3.56 -15.90
CA ASN A 231 -0.71 -3.21 -17.22
C ASN A 231 -1.79 -2.96 -18.29
N GLY A 232 -2.94 -3.62 -18.16
CA GLY A 232 -4.08 -3.44 -19.08
C GLY A 232 -4.90 -2.16 -18.83
N MET A 233 -4.67 -1.47 -17.69
CA MET A 233 -5.52 -0.37 -17.21
C MET A 233 -4.72 0.78 -16.55
N LEU A 234 -3.44 0.97 -16.94
CA LEU A 234 -2.57 1.99 -16.33
C LEU A 234 -3.14 3.40 -16.45
N GLU A 235 -3.75 3.72 -17.58
CA GLU A 235 -4.38 5.01 -17.83
C GLU A 235 -5.61 5.20 -16.92
N ASP A 236 -6.39 4.15 -16.71
CA ASP A 236 -7.55 4.20 -15.82
C ASP A 236 -7.12 4.37 -14.35
N ILE A 237 -6.02 3.72 -13.94
CA ILE A 237 -5.43 3.92 -12.61
C ILE A 237 -4.98 5.37 -12.40
N ARG A 238 -4.28 5.96 -13.40
CA ARG A 238 -3.91 7.38 -13.38
C ARG A 238 -5.14 8.30 -13.29
N ASP A 239 -6.17 8.01 -14.08
CA ASP A 239 -7.37 8.84 -14.19
C ASP A 239 -8.28 8.69 -12.95
N ALA A 240 -8.11 7.63 -12.17
CA ALA A 240 -8.70 7.51 -10.83
C ALA A 240 -8.08 8.50 -9.83
N GLY A 241 -6.80 8.88 -10.00
CA GLY A 241 -6.14 9.89 -9.19
C GLY A 241 -4.82 9.43 -8.58
N GLY A 242 -4.18 10.37 -7.88
CA GLY A 242 -2.85 10.26 -7.30
C GLY A 242 -1.81 11.07 -8.06
N ASP A 243 -0.79 11.55 -7.36
CA ASP A 243 0.32 12.32 -7.93
C ASP A 243 1.43 11.40 -8.43
N VAL A 244 1.48 10.18 -7.87
CA VAL A 244 2.45 9.14 -8.18
C VAL A 244 1.70 7.84 -8.49
N ILE A 245 2.00 7.21 -9.61
CA ILE A 245 1.46 5.89 -9.95
C ILE A 245 2.50 4.82 -9.66
N GLY A 246 2.15 3.92 -8.74
CA GLY A 246 2.97 2.76 -8.43
C GLY A 246 2.76 1.65 -9.44
N VAL A 247 3.85 1.10 -9.97
CA VAL A 247 3.85 0.11 -11.05
C VAL A 247 4.55 -1.16 -10.59
N ASP A 248 3.97 -2.31 -10.87
CA ASP A 248 4.61 -3.60 -10.60
C ASP A 248 5.64 -4.00 -11.69
N TRP A 249 6.38 -5.09 -11.45
CA TRP A 249 7.49 -5.53 -12.31
C TRP A 249 7.08 -6.19 -13.64
N ARG A 250 5.76 -6.33 -13.90
CA ARG A 250 5.25 -7.04 -15.10
C ARG A 250 5.22 -6.18 -16.36
N ILE A 251 5.72 -4.97 -16.29
CA ILE A 251 5.89 -4.04 -17.39
C ILE A 251 7.22 -3.33 -17.26
N ASP A 252 7.88 -3.01 -18.36
CA ASP A 252 9.05 -2.15 -18.35
C ASP A 252 8.67 -0.75 -17.88
N ILE A 253 9.42 -0.19 -16.91
CA ILE A 253 9.04 1.05 -16.24
C ILE A 253 8.98 2.26 -17.19
N ASP A 254 9.83 2.30 -18.20
CA ASP A 254 9.82 3.34 -19.25
C ASP A 254 8.58 3.24 -20.14
N VAL A 255 8.12 2.01 -20.46
CA VAL A 255 6.86 1.79 -21.19
C VAL A 255 5.67 2.26 -20.35
N ALA A 256 5.64 1.90 -19.07
CA ALA A 256 4.60 2.38 -18.16
C ALA A 256 4.62 3.91 -18.05
N ALA A 257 5.80 4.48 -17.85
CA ALA A 257 6.01 5.92 -17.74
C ALA A 257 5.56 6.69 -18.99
N LYS A 258 5.83 6.15 -20.17
CA LYS A 258 5.38 6.73 -21.44
C LYS A 258 3.85 6.72 -21.54
N ARG A 259 3.18 5.63 -21.15
CA ARG A 259 1.71 5.51 -21.16
C ARG A 259 1.06 6.46 -20.15
N LEU A 260 1.64 6.58 -18.98
CA LEU A 260 1.15 7.47 -17.92
C LEU A 260 1.32 8.96 -18.25
N GLY A 261 2.23 9.30 -19.17
CA GLY A 261 2.50 10.69 -19.52
C GLY A 261 3.31 11.42 -18.45
N ASN A 262 3.41 12.75 -18.55
CA ASN A 262 4.25 13.56 -17.65
C ASN A 262 3.47 14.27 -16.52
N SER A 263 2.16 14.05 -16.43
CA SER A 263 1.32 14.65 -15.39
C SER A 263 1.47 13.99 -14.02
N VAL A 264 2.01 12.78 -13.97
CA VAL A 264 2.22 12.02 -12.74
C VAL A 264 3.65 11.52 -12.64
N ALA A 265 4.14 11.37 -11.40
CA ALA A 265 5.38 10.63 -11.14
C ALA A 265 5.14 9.11 -11.18
N VAL A 266 6.22 8.33 -11.22
CA VAL A 266 6.15 6.86 -11.28
C VAL A 266 6.96 6.27 -10.12
N GLN A 267 6.37 5.31 -9.40
CA GLN A 267 7.03 4.54 -8.37
C GLN A 267 7.18 3.07 -8.81
N GLY A 268 8.38 2.53 -8.63
CA GLY A 268 8.66 1.10 -8.90
C GLY A 268 10.00 0.90 -9.55
N ASN A 269 10.23 -0.27 -10.20
CA ASN A 269 9.37 -1.44 -10.24
C ASN A 269 10.22 -2.73 -10.23
N LEU A 270 11.24 -2.76 -9.37
CA LEU A 270 12.09 -3.95 -9.27
C LEU A 270 11.28 -5.15 -8.77
N ASP A 271 11.42 -6.30 -9.44
CA ASP A 271 10.83 -7.56 -8.96
C ASP A 271 11.36 -7.88 -7.55
N PRO A 272 10.49 -8.05 -6.52
CA PRO A 272 10.93 -8.40 -5.18
C PRO A 272 11.76 -9.69 -5.11
N VAL A 273 11.52 -10.64 -6.02
CA VAL A 273 12.28 -11.91 -6.09
C VAL A 273 13.74 -11.67 -6.51
N ALA A 274 14.02 -10.56 -7.21
CA ALA A 274 15.39 -10.20 -7.58
C ALA A 274 16.31 -10.04 -6.35
N LEU A 275 15.74 -9.69 -5.20
CA LEU A 275 16.47 -9.58 -3.92
C LEU A 275 17.01 -10.92 -3.40
N PHE A 276 16.55 -12.05 -3.92
CA PHE A 276 17.12 -13.37 -3.58
C PHE A 276 18.38 -13.72 -4.37
N ALA A 277 18.63 -13.01 -5.46
CA ALA A 277 19.73 -13.29 -6.34
C ALA A 277 21.08 -12.84 -5.75
N PRO A 278 22.20 -13.45 -6.15
CA PRO A 278 23.52 -12.89 -5.89
C PRO A 278 23.62 -11.46 -6.42
N TRP A 279 24.46 -10.63 -5.77
CA TRP A 279 24.59 -9.23 -6.11
C TRP A 279 24.88 -8.99 -7.61
N GLN A 280 25.73 -9.82 -8.20
CA GLN A 280 26.10 -9.74 -9.63
C GLN A 280 24.91 -9.83 -10.59
N GLU A 281 23.80 -10.44 -10.11
CA GLU A 281 22.53 -10.53 -10.87
C GLU A 281 21.52 -9.45 -10.44
N LEU A 282 21.56 -9.02 -9.18
CA LEU A 282 20.67 -7.99 -8.64
C LEU A 282 21.04 -6.60 -9.17
N GLU A 283 22.33 -6.22 -9.10
CA GLU A 283 22.82 -4.90 -9.50
C GLU A 283 22.42 -4.52 -10.94
N PRO A 284 22.66 -5.37 -11.98
CA PRO A 284 22.23 -5.03 -13.34
C PRO A 284 20.73 -4.81 -13.49
N ARG A 285 19.91 -5.51 -12.71
CA ARG A 285 18.45 -5.35 -12.73
C ARG A 285 18.03 -4.01 -12.13
N ALA A 286 18.59 -3.65 -10.96
CA ALA A 286 18.36 -2.35 -10.35
C ALA A 286 18.84 -1.21 -11.26
N LYS A 287 20.03 -1.35 -11.84
CA LYS A 287 20.58 -0.41 -12.82
C LYS A 287 19.66 -0.24 -14.03
N THR A 288 19.11 -1.32 -14.56
CA THR A 288 18.19 -1.26 -15.72
C THR A 288 16.94 -0.43 -15.40
N VAL A 289 16.36 -0.57 -14.20
CA VAL A 289 15.20 0.25 -13.77
C VAL A 289 15.60 1.73 -13.72
N LEU A 290 16.76 2.05 -13.15
CA LEU A 290 17.24 3.42 -13.04
C LEU A 290 17.56 4.04 -14.41
N ASP A 291 18.26 3.30 -15.30
CA ASP A 291 18.63 3.76 -16.65
C ASP A 291 17.38 4.06 -17.50
N ARG A 292 16.36 3.22 -17.41
CA ARG A 292 15.09 3.41 -18.14
C ARG A 292 14.33 4.66 -17.71
N MET A 293 14.60 5.15 -16.52
CA MET A 293 13.97 6.37 -15.98
C MET A 293 14.89 7.60 -16.06
N GLN A 294 16.08 7.44 -16.63
CA GLN A 294 17.04 8.55 -16.77
C GLN A 294 16.46 9.69 -17.61
N GLY A 295 16.59 10.91 -17.12
CA GLY A 295 16.06 12.12 -17.78
C GLY A 295 14.56 12.37 -17.55
N ARG A 296 13.83 11.47 -16.89
CA ARG A 296 12.46 11.72 -16.48
C ARG A 296 12.41 12.32 -15.07
N HIS A 297 11.61 13.37 -14.91
CA HIS A 297 11.28 13.89 -13.58
C HIS A 297 10.23 13.01 -12.91
N GLY A 298 10.37 12.82 -11.58
CA GLY A 298 9.38 12.10 -10.78
C GLY A 298 9.50 10.58 -10.87
N HIS A 299 10.65 10.03 -10.50
CA HIS A 299 10.83 8.61 -10.25
C HIS A 299 11.14 8.35 -8.77
N ILE A 300 10.39 7.45 -8.17
CA ILE A 300 10.67 6.86 -6.85
C ILE A 300 11.06 5.42 -7.09
N PHE A 301 12.34 5.08 -6.84
CA PHE A 301 12.76 3.67 -6.95
C PHE A 301 12.11 2.86 -5.83
N ASN A 302 11.48 1.77 -6.21
CA ASN A 302 10.80 0.86 -5.28
C ASN A 302 10.78 -0.56 -5.86
N LEU A 303 10.45 -1.52 -5.01
CA LEU A 303 10.03 -2.84 -5.49
C LEU A 303 8.66 -2.74 -6.14
N GLY A 304 8.37 -3.64 -7.07
CA GLY A 304 7.06 -3.73 -7.74
C GLY A 304 5.97 -4.36 -6.87
N HIS A 305 6.29 -4.77 -5.64
CA HIS A 305 5.37 -5.27 -4.60
C HIS A 305 6.09 -5.26 -3.24
N GLY A 306 5.37 -5.61 -2.17
CA GLY A 306 5.95 -5.76 -0.84
C GLY A 306 7.11 -6.76 -0.79
N ILE A 307 8.09 -6.47 0.05
CA ILE A 307 9.26 -7.32 0.28
C ILE A 307 8.85 -8.70 0.83
N LEU A 308 9.55 -9.74 0.42
CA LEU A 308 9.23 -11.11 0.81
C LEU A 308 9.92 -11.52 2.12
N PRO A 309 9.31 -12.41 2.93
CA PRO A 309 9.82 -12.77 4.25
C PRO A 309 11.21 -13.42 4.27
N GLN A 310 11.64 -14.02 3.17
CA GLN A 310 12.93 -14.69 3.05
C GLN A 310 14.01 -13.81 2.42
N THR A 311 13.73 -12.54 2.18
CA THR A 311 14.67 -11.60 1.55
C THR A 311 15.95 -11.47 2.40
N PRO A 312 17.14 -11.62 1.81
CA PRO A 312 18.39 -11.35 2.49
C PRO A 312 18.53 -9.86 2.86
N VAL A 313 18.73 -9.57 4.15
CA VAL A 313 18.86 -8.19 4.67
C VAL A 313 20.03 -7.45 4.01
N ASP A 314 21.15 -8.14 3.79
CA ASP A 314 22.35 -7.56 3.17
C ASP A 314 22.09 -7.07 1.74
N ASN A 315 21.26 -7.80 0.97
CA ASN A 315 20.89 -7.36 -0.38
C ASN A 315 20.01 -6.11 -0.35
N VAL A 316 19.14 -5.97 0.64
CA VAL A 316 18.33 -4.75 0.83
C VAL A 316 19.23 -3.55 1.12
N LYS A 317 20.14 -3.70 2.08
CA LYS A 317 21.09 -2.66 2.45
C LYS A 317 21.93 -2.21 1.24
N ARG A 318 22.52 -3.18 0.55
CA ARG A 318 23.37 -2.92 -0.61
C ARG A 318 22.59 -2.29 -1.77
N LEU A 319 21.30 -2.64 -1.93
CA LEU A 319 20.44 -2.02 -2.94
C LEU A 319 20.21 -0.54 -2.64
N CYS A 320 19.94 -0.17 -1.38
CA CYS A 320 19.76 1.24 -0.98
C CYS A 320 21.03 2.05 -1.25
N GLU A 321 22.19 1.55 -0.80
CA GLU A 321 23.49 2.16 -1.06
C GLU A 321 23.74 2.35 -2.57
N PHE A 322 23.50 1.30 -3.36
CA PHE A 322 23.68 1.35 -4.81
C PHE A 322 22.80 2.40 -5.50
N VAL A 323 21.52 2.48 -5.15
CA VAL A 323 20.59 3.45 -5.77
C VAL A 323 21.08 4.87 -5.53
N HIS A 324 21.50 5.20 -4.30
CA HIS A 324 22.05 6.52 -3.97
C HIS A 324 23.34 6.81 -4.72
N GLU A 325 24.32 5.90 -4.67
CA GLU A 325 25.61 6.10 -5.36
C GLU A 325 25.44 6.24 -6.88
N TYR A 326 24.55 5.45 -7.48
CA TYR A 326 24.35 5.45 -8.92
C TYR A 326 23.65 6.72 -9.41
N THR A 327 22.73 7.27 -8.61
CA THR A 327 21.92 8.43 -9.03
C THR A 327 22.47 9.78 -8.54
N SER A 328 23.50 9.77 -7.69
CA SER A 328 24.21 10.99 -7.25
C SER A 328 25.22 11.52 -8.26
N LYS A 329 25.51 10.77 -9.31
CA LYS A 329 26.39 11.14 -10.44
C LYS A 329 25.59 11.90 -11.47
#